data_c365be7ca80fbf606703ac2f404af9f1
#
_entry.id   c365be7ca80fbf606703ac2f404af9f1
#
_cell.length_a   1.000
_cell.length_b   1.000
_cell.length_c   1.000
_cell.angle_alpha   90.00
_cell.angle_beta   90.00
_cell.angle_gamma   90.00
#
_symmetry.space_group_name_H-M   'P 1'
#
loop_
_entity.id
_entity.type
_entity.pdbx_description
1 polymer ?
#
loop_
_entity_poly.entity_id
_entity_poly.type
_entity_poly.pdbx_seq_one_letter_code
_entity_poly.pdbx_strand_id
1 'polypeptide(L)'
;PAEEPENTLYIATDEGQQEIIRIFKKYDWPLDINVRTIGEEYNANVLERELLASRYRLEGFQLADIQRLAQTRFVDDSSQDYLTEVTNEIMGLGPYFRAVLDNLDFFLQREDPARVVSMVRMLQAHAQMVRGLLMISVSTDGLDPAIKQELSSIADMVLSFKVRTIGTDFENSMIVSKFRNAPENLKILVFRVTPEEGITPETVERIA
;
A
#
# COMPACT_ATOMS: atom_id res chain seq x y z
N PRO A 1 -21.24 23.86 -10.08
CA PRO A 1 -19.82 23.68 -10.30
C PRO A 1 -19.63 22.27 -10.84
N ALA A 2 -18.99 22.13 -12.01
CA ALA A 2 -18.61 20.81 -12.48
C ALA A 2 -17.65 20.22 -11.43
N GLU A 3 -17.96 19.06 -10.90
CA GLU A 3 -17.06 18.33 -10.02
C GLU A 3 -15.82 18.03 -10.87
N GLU A 4 -14.68 18.59 -10.47
CA GLU A 4 -13.41 18.22 -11.09
C GLU A 4 -13.23 16.72 -10.87
N PRO A 5 -12.76 15.96 -11.89
CA PRO A 5 -12.55 14.53 -11.72
C PRO A 5 -11.59 14.31 -10.55
N GLU A 6 -12.01 13.51 -9.57
CA GLU A 6 -11.18 13.18 -8.43
C GLU A 6 -9.91 12.48 -8.93
N ASN A 7 -8.74 13.01 -8.55
CA ASN A 7 -7.47 12.34 -8.80
C ASN A 7 -7.37 11.13 -7.86
N THR A 8 -7.70 9.94 -8.38
CA THR A 8 -7.62 8.69 -7.62
C THR A 8 -6.38 7.91 -8.01
N LEU A 9 -5.66 7.37 -7.03
CA LEU A 9 -4.46 6.55 -7.23
C LEU A 9 -4.48 5.36 -6.25
N TYR A 10 -4.33 4.15 -6.77
CA TYR A 10 -4.14 2.95 -5.97
C TYR A 10 -2.75 2.36 -6.26
N ILE A 11 -1.90 2.31 -5.26
CA ILE A 11 -0.56 1.74 -5.35
C ILE A 11 -0.58 0.41 -4.60
N ALA A 12 -0.45 -0.69 -5.34
CA ALA A 12 -0.30 -2.03 -4.79
C ALA A 12 1.16 -2.45 -4.76
N THR A 13 1.58 -3.05 -3.67
CA THR A 13 2.95 -3.54 -3.52
C THR A 13 3.06 -5.06 -3.61
N ASP A 14 1.99 -5.79 -3.36
CA ASP A 14 1.97 -7.25 -3.34
C ASP A 14 1.17 -7.84 -4.49
N GLU A 15 0.02 -7.27 -4.84
CA GLU A 15 -0.85 -7.77 -5.90
C GLU A 15 -0.47 -7.23 -7.29
N GLY A 16 -0.66 -8.08 -8.30
CA GLY A 16 -0.56 -7.69 -9.70
C GLY A 16 -1.83 -7.02 -10.23
N GLN A 17 -1.68 -6.24 -11.30
CA GLN A 17 -2.78 -5.48 -11.90
C GLN A 17 -4.00 -6.33 -12.25
N GLN A 18 -3.80 -7.54 -12.80
CA GLN A 18 -4.91 -8.42 -13.16
C GLN A 18 -5.70 -8.92 -11.94
N GLU A 19 -5.02 -9.12 -10.82
CA GLU A 19 -5.67 -9.54 -9.58
C GLU A 19 -6.54 -8.43 -9.00
N ILE A 20 -6.03 -7.22 -8.97
CA ILE A 20 -6.79 -6.03 -8.53
C ILE A 20 -8.03 -5.84 -9.40
N ILE A 21 -7.90 -5.88 -10.72
CA ILE A 21 -9.03 -5.79 -11.65
C ILE A 21 -10.06 -6.89 -11.41
N ARG A 22 -9.61 -8.13 -11.12
CA ARG A 22 -10.50 -9.25 -10.81
C ARG A 22 -11.29 -9.00 -9.53
N ILE A 23 -10.64 -8.46 -8.49
CA ILE A 23 -11.29 -8.12 -7.22
C ILE A 23 -12.32 -7.01 -7.44
N PHE A 24 -11.95 -5.94 -8.15
CA PHE A 24 -12.86 -4.83 -8.43
C PHE A 24 -14.10 -5.29 -9.19
N LYS A 25 -13.92 -6.13 -10.23
CA LYS A 25 -15.04 -6.73 -10.96
C LYS A 25 -15.93 -7.63 -10.10
N LYS A 26 -15.32 -8.38 -9.17
CA LYS A 26 -16.07 -9.27 -8.27
C LYS A 26 -17.03 -8.51 -7.35
N TYR A 27 -16.63 -7.31 -6.93
CA TYR A 27 -17.40 -6.46 -6.02
C TYR A 27 -18.12 -5.30 -6.73
N ASP A 28 -18.16 -5.32 -8.07
CA ASP A 28 -18.76 -4.26 -8.90
C ASP A 28 -18.24 -2.85 -8.54
N TRP A 29 -16.94 -2.76 -8.23
CA TRP A 29 -16.28 -1.49 -7.96
C TRP A 29 -15.86 -0.79 -9.26
N PRO A 30 -15.83 0.56 -9.29
CA PRO A 30 -15.39 1.32 -10.44
C PRO A 30 -13.98 0.93 -10.89
N LEU A 31 -13.76 0.85 -12.20
CA LEU A 31 -12.47 0.51 -12.82
C LEU A 31 -11.73 1.74 -13.38
N ASP A 32 -12.27 2.92 -13.17
CA ASP A 32 -11.72 4.22 -13.61
C ASP A 32 -10.69 4.82 -12.65
N ILE A 33 -10.12 3.98 -11.79
CA ILE A 33 -9.05 4.34 -10.86
C ILE A 33 -7.67 4.10 -11.51
N ASN A 34 -6.74 5.01 -11.29
CA ASN A 34 -5.35 4.80 -11.67
C ASN A 34 -4.70 3.79 -10.72
N VAL A 35 -4.21 2.67 -11.26
CA VAL A 35 -3.58 1.58 -10.49
C VAL A 35 -2.12 1.46 -10.91
N ARG A 36 -1.20 1.52 -9.93
CA ARG A 36 0.21 1.18 -10.09
C ARG A 36 0.57 -0.04 -9.25
N THR A 37 1.27 -0.98 -9.83
CA THR A 37 1.64 -2.27 -9.19
C THR A 37 3.16 -2.35 -9.00
N ILE A 38 3.65 -1.80 -7.88
CA ILE A 38 5.08 -1.76 -7.54
C ILE A 38 5.68 -3.16 -7.40
N GLY A 39 4.95 -4.09 -6.77
CA GLY A 39 5.41 -5.46 -6.59
C GLY A 39 5.61 -6.20 -7.92
N GLU A 40 4.72 -5.99 -8.89
CA GLU A 40 4.84 -6.56 -10.22
C GLU A 40 6.03 -5.96 -10.97
N GLU A 41 6.23 -4.63 -10.91
CA GLU A 41 7.38 -3.93 -11.48
C GLU A 41 8.70 -4.45 -10.88
N TYR A 42 8.76 -4.57 -9.55
CA TYR A 42 9.92 -5.08 -8.83
C TYR A 42 10.25 -6.54 -9.23
N ASN A 43 9.24 -7.41 -9.20
CA ASN A 43 9.40 -8.82 -9.53
C ASN A 43 9.83 -9.02 -11.00
N ALA A 44 9.29 -8.24 -11.94
CA ALA A 44 9.71 -8.26 -13.33
C ALA A 44 11.20 -7.91 -13.47
N ASN A 45 11.66 -6.86 -12.79
CA ASN A 45 13.07 -6.45 -12.79
C ASN A 45 13.99 -7.50 -12.16
N VAL A 46 13.59 -8.13 -11.05
CA VAL A 46 14.35 -9.22 -10.41
C VAL A 46 14.41 -10.43 -11.32
N LEU A 47 13.27 -10.84 -11.90
CA LEU A 47 13.19 -12.00 -12.79
C LEU A 47 14.04 -11.79 -14.05
N GLU A 48 14.00 -10.60 -14.66
CA GLU A 48 14.82 -10.28 -15.82
C GLU A 48 16.31 -10.44 -15.50
N ARG A 49 16.78 -9.94 -14.36
CA ARG A 49 18.17 -10.08 -13.90
C ARG A 49 18.55 -11.54 -13.68
N GLU A 50 17.69 -12.33 -13.03
CA GLU A 50 17.91 -13.75 -12.78
C GLU A 50 17.99 -14.56 -14.08
N LEU A 51 17.10 -14.27 -15.04
CA LEU A 51 17.11 -14.89 -16.37
C LEU A 51 18.41 -14.55 -17.13
N LEU A 52 18.84 -13.30 -17.11
CA LEU A 52 20.11 -12.87 -17.70
C LEU A 52 21.27 -13.59 -17.03
N ALA A 53 21.34 -13.61 -15.70
CA ALA A 53 22.41 -14.30 -14.97
C ALA A 53 22.42 -15.81 -15.24
N SER A 54 21.27 -16.44 -15.36
CA SER A 54 21.14 -17.87 -15.69
C SER A 54 21.62 -18.17 -17.12
N ARG A 55 21.24 -17.33 -18.08
CA ARG A 55 21.67 -17.45 -19.46
C ARG A 55 23.19 -17.38 -19.59
N TYR A 56 23.82 -16.44 -18.91
CA TYR A 56 25.29 -16.32 -18.90
C TYR A 56 26.00 -17.51 -18.25
N ARG A 57 25.41 -18.15 -17.25
CA ARG A 57 25.96 -19.38 -16.65
C ARG A 57 25.92 -20.59 -17.59
N LEU A 58 24.93 -20.65 -18.48
CA LEU A 58 24.74 -21.77 -19.41
C LEU A 58 25.52 -21.62 -20.73
N GLU A 59 25.61 -20.41 -21.26
CA GLU A 59 26.17 -20.13 -22.60
C GLU A 59 27.65 -19.72 -22.55
N GLY A 60 28.22 -19.46 -21.37
CA GLY A 60 29.59 -18.92 -21.18
C GLY A 60 29.65 -17.43 -21.49
N PHE A 61 30.64 -16.75 -20.87
CA PHE A 61 30.82 -15.30 -21.03
C PHE A 61 31.59 -14.99 -22.28
N GLN A 62 31.02 -14.17 -23.18
CA GLN A 62 31.75 -13.45 -24.20
C GLN A 62 32.19 -12.06 -23.71
N LEU A 63 33.25 -11.50 -24.29
CA LEU A 63 33.78 -10.20 -23.83
C LEU A 63 32.73 -9.07 -23.92
N ALA A 64 31.84 -9.14 -24.89
CA ALA A 64 30.72 -8.21 -25.06
C ALA A 64 29.68 -8.34 -23.93
N ASP A 65 29.51 -9.55 -23.38
CA ASP A 65 28.60 -9.83 -22.28
C ASP A 65 29.17 -9.31 -20.96
N ILE A 66 30.47 -9.40 -20.77
CA ILE A 66 31.17 -8.81 -19.62
C ILE A 66 31.04 -7.28 -19.64
N GLN A 67 31.17 -6.65 -20.81
CA GLN A 67 30.94 -5.21 -20.94
C GLN A 67 29.50 -4.79 -20.69
N ARG A 68 28.54 -5.57 -21.16
CA ARG A 68 27.09 -5.36 -20.85
C ARG A 68 26.79 -5.55 -19.38
N LEU A 69 27.30 -6.62 -18.77
CA LEU A 69 27.16 -6.86 -17.33
C LEU A 69 27.86 -5.81 -16.48
N ALA A 70 29.02 -5.29 -16.94
CA ALA A 70 29.67 -4.17 -16.28
C ALA A 70 28.82 -2.90 -16.39
N GLN A 71 28.18 -2.65 -17.53
CA GLN A 71 27.26 -1.53 -17.70
C GLN A 71 25.98 -1.70 -16.91
N THR A 72 25.42 -2.92 -16.78
CA THR A 72 24.25 -3.21 -15.95
C THR A 72 24.58 -3.36 -14.46
N ARG A 73 25.82 -3.71 -14.09
CA ARG A 73 26.29 -3.71 -12.69
C ARG A 73 26.62 -2.32 -12.17
N PHE A 74 26.91 -1.37 -13.06
CA PHE A 74 27.06 0.05 -12.69
C PHE A 74 25.73 0.81 -12.69
N VAL A 75 24.65 0.22 -13.19
CA VAL A 75 23.29 0.59 -12.78
C VAL A 75 23.07 -0.13 -11.44
N ASP A 76 23.51 0.54 -10.41
CA ASP A 76 23.45 0.15 -9.00
C ASP A 76 22.09 -0.43 -8.68
N ASP A 77 22.00 -1.45 -7.81
CA ASP A 77 20.75 -2.03 -7.31
C ASP A 77 19.87 -0.98 -6.59
N SER A 78 20.45 0.19 -6.33
CA SER A 78 19.84 1.43 -5.86
C SER A 78 19.20 2.28 -6.96
N SER A 79 19.24 1.88 -8.26
CA SER A 79 18.85 2.81 -9.35
C SER A 79 17.35 3.03 -9.45
N GLN A 80 16.51 2.15 -8.89
CA GLN A 80 15.07 2.36 -8.85
C GLN A 80 14.63 2.56 -7.39
N ASP A 81 14.67 3.81 -6.96
CA ASP A 81 14.20 4.21 -5.61
C ASP A 81 12.68 4.34 -5.63
N TYR A 82 12.01 3.17 -5.54
CA TYR A 82 10.55 3.10 -5.51
C TYR A 82 9.94 3.96 -4.38
N LEU A 83 10.66 4.12 -3.26
CA LEU A 83 10.20 4.98 -2.18
C LEU A 83 10.10 6.43 -2.62
N THR A 84 11.14 6.93 -3.31
CA THR A 84 11.15 8.30 -3.86
C THR A 84 10.16 8.44 -5.01
N GLU A 85 10.03 7.44 -5.89
CA GLU A 85 9.08 7.46 -7.00
C GLU A 85 7.64 7.56 -6.50
N VAL A 86 7.24 6.69 -5.55
CA VAL A 86 5.90 6.71 -4.94
C VAL A 86 5.64 8.02 -4.21
N THR A 87 6.65 8.53 -3.50
CA THR A 87 6.54 9.83 -2.82
C THR A 87 6.24 10.93 -3.83
N ASN A 88 7.01 11.00 -4.92
CA ASN A 88 6.84 12.03 -5.94
C ASN A 88 5.50 11.90 -6.68
N GLU A 89 5.06 10.68 -6.96
CA GLU A 89 3.79 10.43 -7.62
C GLU A 89 2.61 10.91 -6.77
N ILE A 90 2.55 10.56 -5.47
CA ILE A 90 1.50 11.03 -4.58
C ILE A 90 1.58 12.55 -4.37
N MET A 91 2.78 13.11 -4.21
CA MET A 91 2.98 14.56 -4.07
C MET A 91 2.65 15.34 -5.35
N GLY A 92 2.68 14.69 -6.51
CA GLY A 92 2.24 15.25 -7.79
C GLY A 92 0.72 15.33 -7.96
N LEU A 93 -0.04 14.66 -7.08
CA LEU A 93 -1.50 14.72 -7.14
C LEU A 93 -2.01 16.10 -6.72
N GLY A 94 -3.01 16.57 -7.46
CA GLY A 94 -3.66 17.87 -7.22
C GLY A 94 -4.54 17.90 -5.97
N PRO A 95 -5.21 19.02 -5.73
CA PRO A 95 -6.13 19.16 -4.61
C PRO A 95 -7.22 18.10 -4.61
N TYR A 96 -7.67 17.72 -3.41
CA TYR A 96 -8.77 16.75 -3.19
C TYR A 96 -8.49 15.35 -3.73
N PHE A 97 -7.21 14.96 -3.90
CA PHE A 97 -6.86 13.61 -4.31
C PHE A 97 -7.33 12.55 -3.30
N ARG A 98 -7.50 11.33 -3.80
CA ARG A 98 -7.67 10.12 -2.99
C ARG A 98 -6.64 9.09 -3.42
N ALA A 99 -5.75 8.71 -2.50
CA ALA A 99 -4.73 7.73 -2.77
C ALA A 99 -4.74 6.62 -1.72
N VAL A 100 -4.41 5.41 -2.18
CA VAL A 100 -4.21 4.24 -1.33
C VAL A 100 -2.81 3.70 -1.59
N LEU A 101 -2.05 3.44 -0.54
CA LEU A 101 -0.79 2.69 -0.58
C LEU A 101 -1.02 1.36 0.15
N ASP A 102 -1.08 0.28 -0.60
CA ASP A 102 -1.35 -1.08 -0.12
C ASP A 102 -0.23 -2.02 -0.58
N ASN A 103 0.76 -2.30 0.26
CA ASN A 103 0.95 -1.90 1.65
C ASN A 103 2.32 -1.24 1.89
N LEU A 104 2.55 -0.74 3.12
CA LEU A 104 3.81 -0.13 3.52
C LEU A 104 4.92 -1.16 3.80
N ASP A 105 4.55 -2.42 4.05
CA ASP A 105 5.47 -3.50 4.45
C ASP A 105 6.55 -3.74 3.40
N PHE A 106 6.23 -3.58 2.12
CA PHE A 106 7.17 -3.67 1.01
C PHE A 106 8.39 -2.74 1.21
N PHE A 107 8.12 -1.50 1.61
CA PHE A 107 9.17 -0.51 1.85
C PHE A 107 9.90 -0.75 3.17
N LEU A 108 9.18 -1.10 4.24
CA LEU A 108 9.78 -1.39 5.54
C LEU A 108 10.74 -2.59 5.52
N GLN A 109 10.57 -3.51 4.57
CA GLN A 109 11.45 -4.67 4.39
C GLN A 109 12.72 -4.36 3.57
N ARG A 110 12.71 -3.29 2.76
CA ARG A 110 13.76 -3.00 1.75
C ARG A 110 14.52 -1.71 2.01
N GLU A 111 13.93 -0.80 2.76
CA GLU A 111 14.44 0.52 3.02
C GLU A 111 14.75 0.73 4.51
N ASP A 112 15.56 1.73 4.82
CA ASP A 112 15.71 2.18 6.21
C ASP A 112 14.35 2.64 6.76
N PRO A 113 13.87 2.05 7.85
CA PRO A 113 12.61 2.42 8.48
C PRO A 113 12.45 3.92 8.75
N ALA A 114 13.55 4.62 9.07
CA ALA A 114 13.53 6.07 9.28
C ALA A 114 13.18 6.84 7.99
N ARG A 115 13.66 6.37 6.82
CA ARG A 115 13.29 6.94 5.51
C ARG A 115 11.80 6.73 5.24
N VAL A 116 11.29 5.53 5.52
CA VAL A 116 9.87 5.20 5.32
C VAL A 116 8.96 6.07 6.20
N VAL A 117 9.29 6.22 7.48
CA VAL A 117 8.56 7.10 8.41
C VAL A 117 8.61 8.55 7.95
N SER A 118 9.77 9.01 7.46
CA SER A 118 9.92 10.37 6.91
C SER A 118 9.05 10.58 5.67
N MET A 119 8.97 9.60 4.77
CA MET A 119 8.04 9.63 3.64
C MET A 119 6.59 9.79 4.10
N VAL A 120 6.14 8.95 5.04
CA VAL A 120 4.76 9.02 5.56
C VAL A 120 4.46 10.39 6.16
N ARG A 121 5.43 11.01 6.85
CA ARG A 121 5.31 12.37 7.39
C ARG A 121 5.14 13.42 6.29
N MET A 122 5.94 13.33 5.23
CA MET A 122 5.83 14.24 4.07
C MET A 122 4.48 14.10 3.37
N LEU A 123 4.05 12.85 3.13
CA LEU A 123 2.78 12.58 2.47
C LEU A 123 1.58 13.06 3.29
N GLN A 124 1.63 12.89 4.62
CA GLN A 124 0.60 13.41 5.53
C GLN A 124 0.52 14.94 5.47
N ALA A 125 1.68 15.63 5.50
CA ALA A 125 1.72 17.09 5.39
C ALA A 125 1.18 17.58 4.03
N HIS A 126 1.54 16.89 2.94
CA HIS A 126 1.02 17.18 1.61
C HIS A 126 -0.51 17.01 1.55
N ALA A 127 -1.02 15.86 2.02
CA ALA A 127 -2.45 15.59 2.04
C ALA A 127 -3.24 16.67 2.81
N GLN A 128 -2.71 17.12 3.96
CA GLN A 128 -3.34 18.22 4.70
C GLN A 128 -3.31 19.54 3.92
N MET A 129 -2.19 19.86 3.25
CA MET A 129 -2.04 21.12 2.51
C MET A 129 -3.00 21.23 1.33
N VAL A 130 -3.17 20.13 0.57
CA VAL A 130 -4.00 20.08 -0.63
C VAL A 130 -5.41 19.51 -0.39
N ARG A 131 -5.77 19.22 0.87
CA ARG A 131 -7.06 18.60 1.26
C ARG A 131 -7.29 17.25 0.61
N GLY A 132 -6.23 16.48 0.41
CA GLY A 132 -6.27 15.13 -0.10
C GLY A 132 -6.57 14.11 1.01
N LEU A 133 -6.94 12.90 0.60
CA LEU A 133 -7.07 11.73 1.46
C LEU A 133 -6.04 10.69 1.06
N LEU A 134 -5.21 10.28 2.00
CA LEU A 134 -4.26 9.19 1.82
C LEU A 134 -4.57 8.08 2.83
N MET A 135 -4.77 6.87 2.35
CA MET A 135 -4.89 5.65 3.13
C MET A 135 -3.62 4.81 2.96
N ILE A 136 -3.05 4.35 4.06
CA ILE A 136 -1.88 3.48 4.04
C ILE A 136 -2.21 2.24 4.87
N SER A 137 -2.09 1.06 4.28
CA SER A 137 -2.18 -0.20 5.00
C SER A 137 -0.79 -0.64 5.47
N VAL A 138 -0.73 -1.30 6.62
CA VAL A 138 0.47 -1.91 7.17
C VAL A 138 0.09 -3.12 8.02
N SER A 139 0.84 -4.21 7.87
CA SER A 139 0.72 -5.36 8.74
C SER A 139 1.27 -5.04 10.14
N THR A 140 0.50 -5.37 11.17
CA THR A 140 0.96 -5.14 12.55
C THR A 140 1.70 -6.32 13.14
N ASP A 141 1.64 -7.48 12.48
CA ASP A 141 2.32 -8.70 12.92
C ASP A 141 3.81 -8.61 12.54
N GLY A 142 4.66 -8.60 13.57
CA GLY A 142 6.11 -8.46 13.38
C GLY A 142 6.63 -7.03 13.17
N LEU A 143 5.75 -6.03 13.12
CA LEU A 143 6.17 -4.63 13.04
C LEU A 143 6.83 -4.16 14.37
N ASP A 144 7.98 -3.49 14.26
CA ASP A 144 8.65 -2.88 15.41
C ASP A 144 7.69 -1.94 16.16
N PRO A 145 7.51 -2.11 17.49
CA PRO A 145 6.62 -1.26 18.27
C PRO A 145 6.92 0.24 18.20
N ALA A 146 8.19 0.63 18.07
CA ALA A 146 8.58 2.03 17.94
C ALA A 146 8.11 2.60 16.60
N ILE A 147 8.30 1.88 15.51
CA ILE A 147 7.82 2.27 14.18
C ILE A 147 6.30 2.37 14.16
N LYS A 148 5.60 1.36 14.73
CA LYS A 148 4.14 1.37 14.87
C LYS A 148 3.66 2.61 15.61
N GLN A 149 4.33 2.96 16.71
CA GLN A 149 4.00 4.16 17.50
C GLN A 149 4.22 5.44 16.69
N GLU A 150 5.33 5.54 15.95
CA GLU A 150 5.60 6.70 15.10
C GLU A 150 4.57 6.86 13.99
N LEU A 151 4.28 5.81 13.22
CA LEU A 151 3.26 5.82 12.18
C LEU A 151 1.88 6.21 12.75
N SER A 152 1.51 5.63 13.89
CA SER A 152 0.27 5.98 14.59
C SER A 152 0.25 7.45 15.05
N SER A 153 1.39 8.02 15.42
CA SER A 153 1.47 9.43 15.85
C SER A 153 1.25 10.39 14.68
N ILE A 154 1.74 10.04 13.49
CA ILE A 154 1.61 10.83 12.26
C ILE A 154 0.16 10.82 11.75
N ALA A 155 -0.46 9.64 11.67
CA ALA A 155 -1.79 9.48 11.11
C ALA A 155 -2.85 10.33 11.81
N ASP A 156 -3.81 10.87 11.04
CA ASP A 156 -4.96 11.60 11.57
C ASP A 156 -6.04 10.63 12.08
N MET A 157 -6.16 9.47 11.45
CA MET A 157 -7.03 8.36 11.85
C MET A 157 -6.23 7.05 11.83
N VAL A 158 -6.48 6.19 12.83
CA VAL A 158 -5.91 4.83 12.89
C VAL A 158 -7.06 3.84 12.99
N LEU A 159 -7.14 2.98 11.98
CA LEU A 159 -8.09 1.87 11.90
C LEU A 159 -7.32 0.56 12.08
N SER A 160 -7.82 -0.32 12.95
CA SER A 160 -7.26 -1.65 13.14
C SER A 160 -8.32 -2.69 12.77
N PHE A 161 -8.01 -3.52 11.78
CA PHE A 161 -8.87 -4.62 11.37
C PHE A 161 -8.45 -5.89 12.12
N LYS A 162 -9.42 -6.61 12.66
CA LYS A 162 -9.20 -7.87 13.38
C LYS A 162 -10.23 -8.90 12.97
N VAL A 163 -9.77 -10.14 12.86
CA VAL A 163 -10.64 -11.32 12.71
C VAL A 163 -10.60 -12.07 14.03
N ARG A 164 -11.77 -12.42 14.56
CA ARG A 164 -11.93 -13.22 15.77
C ARG A 164 -12.74 -14.46 15.45
N THR A 165 -12.40 -15.57 16.07
CA THR A 165 -13.19 -16.79 16.02
C THR A 165 -14.19 -16.78 17.18
N ILE A 166 -15.49 -16.92 16.86
CA ILE A 166 -16.58 -17.04 17.84
C ILE A 166 -17.29 -18.37 17.60
N GLY A 167 -16.99 -19.36 18.41
CA GLY A 167 -17.48 -20.73 18.18
C GLY A 167 -16.91 -21.30 16.87
N THR A 168 -17.77 -21.53 15.88
CA THR A 168 -17.41 -22.00 14.53
C THR A 168 -17.32 -20.90 13.49
N ASP A 169 -17.68 -19.67 13.85
CA ASP A 169 -17.80 -18.55 12.93
C ASP A 169 -16.63 -17.56 13.08
N PHE A 170 -16.44 -16.74 12.05
CA PHE A 170 -15.47 -15.63 12.06
C PHE A 170 -16.22 -14.30 12.17
N GLU A 171 -15.77 -13.46 13.07
CA GLU A 171 -16.23 -12.08 13.20
C GLU A 171 -15.13 -11.11 12.78
N ASN A 172 -15.44 -10.25 11.81
CA ASN A 172 -14.56 -9.16 11.42
C ASN A 172 -14.91 -7.91 12.23
N SER A 173 -13.88 -7.27 12.78
CA SER A 173 -14.05 -6.03 13.51
C SER A 173 -13.06 -4.96 13.04
N MET A 174 -13.54 -3.71 12.95
CA MET A 174 -12.75 -2.53 12.70
C MET A 174 -12.75 -1.67 13.97
N ILE A 175 -11.58 -1.38 14.48
CA ILE A 175 -11.37 -0.56 15.68
C ILE A 175 -10.85 0.80 15.25
N VAL A 176 -11.63 1.85 15.46
CA VAL A 176 -11.16 3.23 15.35
C VAL A 176 -10.41 3.55 16.64
N SER A 177 -9.07 3.44 16.63
CA SER A 177 -8.23 3.60 17.81
C SER A 177 -7.67 5.03 17.96
N LYS A 178 -7.69 5.80 16.89
CA LYS A 178 -7.34 7.23 16.87
C LYS A 178 -8.22 7.95 15.87
N PHE A 179 -8.70 9.12 16.26
CA PHE A 179 -9.30 10.07 15.35
C PHE A 179 -8.93 11.47 15.84
N ARG A 180 -8.02 12.15 15.12
CA ARG A 180 -7.55 13.47 15.49
C ARG A 180 -8.73 14.45 15.48
N ASN A 181 -8.83 15.27 16.51
CA ASN A 181 -9.89 16.28 16.70
C ASN A 181 -11.33 15.73 16.92
N ALA A 182 -11.52 14.41 17.01
CA ALA A 182 -12.82 13.81 17.26
C ALA A 182 -12.70 12.52 18.09
N PRO A 183 -12.18 12.61 19.35
CA PRO A 183 -11.96 11.44 20.19
C PRO A 183 -13.24 10.71 20.59
N GLU A 184 -14.39 11.37 20.50
CA GLU A 184 -15.72 10.77 20.70
C GLU A 184 -16.09 9.75 19.63
N ASN A 185 -15.40 9.74 18.50
CA ASN A 185 -15.61 8.78 17.42
C ASN A 185 -14.79 7.49 17.55
N LEU A 186 -14.07 7.30 18.66
CA LEU A 186 -13.40 6.03 18.95
C LEU A 186 -14.45 4.94 19.20
N LYS A 187 -14.42 3.90 18.38
CA LYS A 187 -15.44 2.82 18.45
C LYS A 187 -14.95 1.53 17.82
N ILE A 188 -15.66 0.46 18.16
CA ILE A 188 -15.50 -0.84 17.52
C ILE A 188 -16.71 -1.08 16.64
N LEU A 189 -16.50 -1.41 15.39
CA LEU A 189 -17.53 -1.76 14.43
C LEU A 189 -17.32 -3.22 14.04
N VAL A 190 -18.37 -4.03 14.20
CA VAL A 190 -18.40 -5.38 13.63
C VAL A 190 -18.99 -5.29 12.24
N PHE A 191 -18.43 -6.02 11.29
CA PHE A 191 -18.85 -5.96 9.90
C PHE A 191 -18.68 -7.31 9.21
N ARG A 192 -19.42 -7.50 8.14
CA ARG A 192 -19.18 -8.57 7.15
C ARG A 192 -18.85 -7.97 5.79
N VAL A 193 -18.23 -8.77 4.95
CA VAL A 193 -17.98 -8.41 3.54
C VAL A 193 -18.81 -9.32 2.67
N THR A 194 -19.68 -8.72 1.87
CA THR A 194 -20.50 -9.44 0.89
C THR A 194 -20.20 -8.96 -0.52
N PRO A 195 -20.35 -9.81 -1.54
CA PRO A 195 -20.12 -9.38 -2.92
C PRO A 195 -21.09 -8.28 -3.38
N GLU A 196 -22.31 -8.27 -2.83
CA GLU A 196 -23.40 -7.37 -3.26
C GLU A 196 -23.32 -5.99 -2.62
N GLU A 197 -22.92 -5.93 -1.35
CA GLU A 197 -22.96 -4.69 -0.55
C GLU A 197 -21.58 -4.21 -0.08
N GLY A 198 -20.52 -5.00 -0.35
CA GLY A 198 -19.18 -4.71 0.17
C GLY A 198 -19.12 -4.85 1.69
N ILE A 199 -18.62 -3.84 2.40
CA ILE A 199 -18.49 -3.82 3.86
C ILE A 199 -19.82 -3.35 4.47
N THR A 200 -20.52 -4.26 5.14
CA THR A 200 -21.79 -3.97 5.82
C THR A 200 -21.62 -4.06 7.34
N PRO A 201 -22.05 -3.03 8.11
CA PRO A 201 -22.05 -3.10 9.56
C PRO A 201 -22.99 -4.20 10.07
N GLU A 202 -22.55 -4.93 11.08
CA GLU A 202 -23.40 -5.87 11.81
C GLU A 202 -23.86 -5.24 13.11
N THR A 203 -25.16 -5.26 13.33
CA THR A 203 -25.71 -4.89 14.63
C THR A 203 -25.55 -6.08 15.57
N VAL A 204 -24.60 -6.01 16.50
CA VAL A 204 -24.49 -7.01 17.56
C VAL A 204 -25.59 -6.71 18.58
N GLU A 205 -26.71 -7.38 18.50
CA GLU A 205 -27.64 -7.45 19.64
C GLU A 205 -26.94 -8.22 20.77
N ARG A 206 -26.42 -7.50 21.74
CA ARG A 206 -26.01 -8.12 23.01
C ARG A 206 -27.28 -8.54 23.73
N ILE A 207 -27.65 -9.82 23.62
CA ILE A 207 -28.59 -10.44 24.53
C ILE A 207 -27.89 -10.46 25.89
N ALA A 208 -28.38 -9.64 26.80
CA ALA A 208 -27.92 -9.53 28.18
C ALA A 208 -28.43 -10.73 29.00
#